data_ad13ec1ca6c22fbadf42715ed61fa993
#
_entry.id   ad13ec1ca6c22fbadf42715ed61fa993
#
_cell.length_a   1.000
_cell.length_b   1.000
_cell.length_c   1.000
_cell.angle_alpha   90.00
_cell.angle_beta   90.00
_cell.angle_gamma   90.00
#
_symmetry.space_group_name_H-M   'P 1'
#
loop_
_entity.id
_entity.type
_entity.pdbx_description
1 polymer ?
#
loop_
_entity_poly.entity_id
_entity_poly.type
_entity_poly.pdbx_seq_one_letter_code
_entity_poly.pdbx_strand_id
1 'polypeptide(L)'
;MKHGKGTQVWKKNGAIYEGDWKSGKRDGYGTLSLPDQETGKYKRIYSGWWKGDKKCGYGIQFFGPKEYYEGDWCGNQRSGWGRMYYSNGDIYEGQWHNDKPEGEGMLRLKNGNRYEGNWQRGVKNGSGRFFHLDHGQLFEGFWVDDVAKCGTMIDFGRDEAPQPTQFPIPEVKILDPDGVLEEALAMFKKTKEGD
;
A
#
# COMPACT_ATOMS: atom_id res chain seq x y z
N MET A 1 -33.15 -17.33 11.98
CA MET A 1 -31.99 -16.41 11.95
C MET A 1 -30.84 -17.16 11.29
N LYS A 2 -30.11 -16.56 10.34
CA LYS A 2 -28.98 -17.24 9.65
C LYS A 2 -27.85 -17.51 10.63
N HIS A 3 -27.32 -18.73 10.57
CA HIS A 3 -26.20 -19.18 11.39
C HIS A 3 -25.39 -20.24 10.63
N GLY A 4 -24.05 -20.23 10.75
CA GLY A 4 -23.19 -21.12 9.98
C GLY A 4 -22.92 -20.60 8.57
N LYS A 5 -22.59 -21.47 7.63
CA LYS A 5 -22.29 -21.10 6.25
C LYS A 5 -23.57 -20.87 5.43
N GLY A 6 -23.55 -19.83 4.60
CA GLY A 6 -24.70 -19.53 3.76
C GLY A 6 -24.45 -18.45 2.73
N THR A 7 -25.36 -18.38 1.77
CA THR A 7 -25.36 -17.42 0.67
C THR A 7 -26.54 -16.47 0.81
N GLN A 8 -26.30 -15.19 0.57
CA GLN A 8 -27.32 -14.16 0.52
C GLN A 8 -27.18 -13.36 -0.76
N VAL A 9 -28.30 -13.19 -1.45
CA VAL A 9 -28.42 -12.30 -2.61
C VAL A 9 -29.30 -11.11 -2.23
N TRP A 10 -28.82 -9.90 -2.47
CA TRP A 10 -29.61 -8.68 -2.29
C TRP A 10 -30.24 -8.25 -3.61
N LYS A 11 -31.55 -8.32 -3.70
CA LYS A 11 -32.30 -7.97 -4.92
C LYS A 11 -32.09 -6.53 -5.39
N LYS A 12 -31.79 -5.61 -4.47
CA LYS A 12 -31.66 -4.17 -4.76
C LYS A 12 -30.48 -3.85 -5.69
N ASN A 13 -29.36 -4.53 -5.52
CA ASN A 13 -28.12 -4.27 -6.28
C ASN A 13 -27.48 -5.54 -6.86
N GLY A 14 -28.12 -6.68 -6.67
CA GLY A 14 -27.61 -7.97 -7.12
C GLY A 14 -26.40 -8.48 -6.34
N ALA A 15 -25.99 -7.82 -5.25
CA ALA A 15 -24.86 -8.27 -4.45
C ALA A 15 -25.06 -9.67 -3.91
N ILE A 16 -23.98 -10.45 -3.88
CA ILE A 16 -23.95 -11.81 -3.29
C ILE A 16 -22.90 -11.84 -2.20
N TYR A 17 -23.29 -12.36 -1.04
CA TYR A 17 -22.36 -12.75 0.01
C TYR A 17 -22.40 -14.26 0.19
N GLU A 18 -21.23 -14.87 0.23
CA GLU A 18 -21.02 -16.28 0.52
C GLU A 18 -20.03 -16.41 1.66
N GLY A 19 -20.46 -17.02 2.77
CA GLY A 19 -19.57 -17.18 3.92
C GLY A 19 -20.30 -17.48 5.21
N ASP A 20 -19.65 -17.14 6.31
CA ASP A 20 -20.10 -17.44 7.65
C ASP A 20 -21.10 -16.41 8.16
N TRP A 21 -22.07 -16.90 8.95
CA TRP A 21 -23.14 -16.13 9.54
C TRP A 21 -23.28 -16.46 11.02
N LYS A 22 -23.55 -15.43 11.81
CA LYS A 22 -23.90 -15.57 13.23
C LYS A 22 -25.05 -14.63 13.57
N SER A 23 -26.14 -15.20 14.07
CA SER A 23 -27.32 -14.43 14.50
C SER A 23 -27.81 -13.42 13.43
N GLY A 24 -27.85 -13.86 12.15
CA GLY A 24 -28.34 -13.07 11.03
C GLY A 24 -27.36 -12.05 10.47
N LYS A 25 -26.14 -11.97 11.00
CA LYS A 25 -25.08 -11.07 10.55
C LYS A 25 -23.92 -11.84 9.93
N ARG A 26 -23.22 -11.21 8.99
CA ARG A 26 -21.95 -11.74 8.47
C ARG A 26 -20.95 -11.74 9.62
N ASP A 27 -20.43 -12.90 9.95
CA ASP A 27 -19.54 -13.09 11.08
C ASP A 27 -18.69 -14.33 10.84
N GLY A 28 -17.38 -14.17 10.74
CA GLY A 28 -16.43 -15.18 10.28
C GLY A 28 -15.87 -14.83 8.90
N TYR A 29 -15.49 -15.82 8.13
CA TYR A 29 -14.92 -15.61 6.79
C TYR A 29 -15.99 -15.60 5.71
N GLY A 30 -15.88 -14.65 4.77
CA GLY A 30 -16.82 -14.59 3.66
C GLY A 30 -16.42 -13.64 2.53
N THR A 31 -17.04 -13.85 1.38
CA THR A 31 -16.80 -13.11 0.15
C THR A 31 -18.04 -12.35 -0.27
N LEU A 32 -17.88 -11.06 -0.54
CA LEU A 32 -18.89 -10.18 -1.11
C LEU A 32 -18.55 -9.91 -2.58
N SER A 33 -19.51 -10.13 -3.47
CA SER A 33 -19.36 -9.88 -4.90
C SER A 33 -20.51 -9.02 -5.42
N LEU A 34 -20.25 -8.21 -6.43
CA LEU A 34 -21.23 -7.41 -7.15
C LEU A 34 -21.29 -7.83 -8.61
N PRO A 35 -22.49 -7.78 -9.25
CA PRO A 35 -22.59 -7.99 -10.68
C PRO A 35 -21.91 -6.85 -11.42
N ASP A 36 -21.13 -7.19 -12.42
CA ASP A 36 -20.58 -6.25 -13.38
C ASP A 36 -21.66 -5.95 -14.44
N GLN A 37 -22.01 -4.69 -14.58
CA GLN A 37 -23.07 -4.26 -15.50
C GLN A 37 -22.71 -4.47 -16.97
N GLU A 38 -21.42 -4.48 -17.32
CA GLU A 38 -20.97 -4.65 -18.70
C GLU A 38 -20.90 -6.10 -19.12
N THR A 39 -20.42 -6.98 -18.25
CA THR A 39 -20.16 -8.39 -18.58
C THR A 39 -21.21 -9.35 -18.04
N GLY A 40 -22.06 -8.90 -17.14
CA GLY A 40 -23.02 -9.75 -16.41
C GLY A 40 -22.36 -10.75 -15.44
N LYS A 41 -21.04 -10.74 -15.32
CA LYS A 41 -20.29 -11.60 -14.40
C LYS A 41 -20.16 -10.95 -13.03
N TYR A 42 -20.02 -11.76 -12.00
CA TYR A 42 -19.77 -11.27 -10.65
C TYR A 42 -18.31 -10.89 -10.46
N LYS A 43 -18.08 -9.68 -9.96
CA LYS A 43 -16.76 -9.20 -9.52
C LYS A 43 -16.68 -9.29 -8.00
N ARG A 44 -15.62 -9.89 -7.50
CA ARG A 44 -15.31 -9.91 -6.07
C ARG A 44 -14.98 -8.50 -5.60
N ILE A 45 -15.67 -8.06 -4.54
CA ILE A 45 -15.43 -6.75 -3.92
C ILE A 45 -14.61 -6.89 -2.65
N TYR A 46 -14.96 -7.85 -1.80
CA TYR A 46 -14.22 -8.11 -0.56
C TYR A 46 -14.18 -9.61 -0.27
N SER A 47 -13.04 -10.08 0.18
CA SER A 47 -12.87 -11.44 0.69
C SER A 47 -12.02 -11.40 1.95
N GLY A 48 -12.59 -11.83 3.06
CA GLY A 48 -11.90 -11.77 4.35
C GLY A 48 -12.82 -11.97 5.54
N TRP A 49 -12.34 -11.51 6.68
CA TRP A 49 -13.02 -11.67 7.95
C TRP A 49 -14.08 -10.59 8.19
N TRP A 50 -15.16 -11.00 8.85
CA TRP A 50 -16.31 -10.18 9.21
C TRP A 50 -16.62 -10.37 10.68
N LYS A 51 -17.09 -9.32 11.32
CA LYS A 51 -17.62 -9.35 12.68
C LYS A 51 -18.84 -8.43 12.77
N GLY A 52 -20.01 -9.02 13.03
CA GLY A 52 -21.25 -8.27 13.17
C GLY A 52 -21.57 -7.36 11.97
N ASP A 53 -21.49 -7.90 10.73
CA ASP A 53 -21.70 -7.21 9.45
C ASP A 53 -20.60 -6.19 9.05
N LYS A 54 -19.54 -6.06 9.81
CA LYS A 54 -18.41 -5.17 9.52
C LYS A 54 -17.17 -5.97 9.16
N LYS A 55 -16.38 -5.46 8.22
CA LYS A 55 -15.04 -6.00 7.93
C LYS A 55 -14.18 -5.85 9.17
N CYS A 56 -13.56 -6.93 9.62
CA CYS A 56 -12.76 -6.95 10.83
C CYS A 56 -11.78 -8.12 10.78
N GLY A 57 -10.50 -7.86 10.94
CA GLY A 57 -9.42 -8.83 10.72
C GLY A 57 -8.87 -8.74 9.30
N TYR A 58 -8.12 -9.74 8.87
CA TYR A 58 -7.49 -9.73 7.54
C TYR A 58 -8.52 -9.89 6.42
N GLY A 59 -8.35 -9.10 5.38
CA GLY A 59 -9.17 -9.20 4.18
C GLY A 59 -8.62 -8.41 3.01
N ILE A 60 -9.11 -8.75 1.81
CA ILE A 60 -8.74 -8.11 0.55
C ILE A 60 -9.98 -7.41 0.00
N GLN A 61 -9.87 -6.12 -0.30
CA GLN A 61 -10.90 -5.35 -0.98
C GLN A 61 -10.40 -4.84 -2.31
N PHE A 62 -11.20 -5.02 -3.35
CA PHE A 62 -10.96 -4.50 -4.69
C PHE A 62 -11.78 -3.22 -4.90
N PHE A 63 -11.10 -2.13 -5.27
CA PHE A 63 -11.70 -0.84 -5.62
C PHE A 63 -11.84 -0.67 -7.13
N GLY A 64 -11.03 -1.40 -7.89
CA GLY A 64 -11.00 -1.42 -9.34
C GLY A 64 -10.15 -2.58 -9.86
N PRO A 65 -9.98 -2.70 -11.19
CA PRO A 65 -9.25 -3.83 -11.79
C PRO A 65 -7.80 -3.95 -11.34
N LYS A 66 -7.17 -2.80 -11.04
CA LYS A 66 -5.76 -2.71 -10.64
C LYS A 66 -5.57 -2.02 -9.28
N GLU A 67 -6.66 -1.80 -8.56
CA GLU A 67 -6.65 -1.09 -7.29
C GLU A 67 -7.27 -1.94 -6.20
N TYR A 68 -6.46 -2.34 -5.22
CA TYR A 68 -6.92 -3.17 -4.12
C TYR A 68 -6.07 -2.99 -2.86
N TYR A 69 -6.68 -3.30 -1.74
CA TYR A 69 -6.04 -3.33 -0.42
C TYR A 69 -6.06 -4.75 0.12
N GLU A 70 -4.95 -5.18 0.68
CA GLU A 70 -4.85 -6.40 1.48
C GLU A 70 -4.24 -6.09 2.84
N GLY A 71 -4.89 -6.50 3.90
CA GLY A 71 -4.42 -6.24 5.26
C GLY A 71 -5.52 -6.26 6.29
N ASP A 72 -5.25 -5.61 7.41
CA ASP A 72 -6.14 -5.60 8.56
C ASP A 72 -7.27 -4.58 8.42
N TRP A 73 -8.42 -4.95 8.95
CA TRP A 73 -9.65 -4.16 8.98
C TRP A 73 -10.19 -4.08 10.40
N CYS A 74 -10.76 -2.95 10.74
CA CYS A 74 -11.51 -2.76 11.99
C CYS A 74 -12.72 -1.86 11.72
N GLY A 75 -13.92 -2.37 11.99
CA GLY A 75 -15.15 -1.61 11.83
C GLY A 75 -15.37 -1.03 10.43
N ASN A 76 -15.11 -1.81 9.37
CA ASN A 76 -15.16 -1.41 7.95
C ASN A 76 -14.04 -0.46 7.48
N GLN A 77 -13.08 -0.14 8.32
CA GLN A 77 -11.96 0.75 8.00
C GLN A 77 -10.64 -0.02 7.98
N ARG A 78 -9.74 0.36 7.08
CA ARG A 78 -8.37 -0.16 7.06
C ARG A 78 -7.68 0.28 8.34
N SER A 79 -7.08 -0.67 9.05
CA SER A 79 -6.47 -0.45 10.36
C SER A 79 -5.36 -1.46 10.58
N GLY A 80 -4.34 -1.13 11.39
CA GLY A 80 -3.20 -2.02 11.56
C GLY A 80 -2.28 -2.07 10.35
N TRP A 81 -1.75 -3.23 10.01
CA TRP A 81 -0.84 -3.40 8.87
C TRP A 81 -1.60 -3.76 7.61
N GLY A 82 -1.20 -3.12 6.49
CA GLY A 82 -1.79 -3.43 5.20
C GLY A 82 -1.04 -2.84 4.03
N ARG A 83 -1.34 -3.38 2.85
CA ARG A 83 -0.76 -2.99 1.57
C ARG A 83 -1.85 -2.52 0.63
N MET A 84 -1.67 -1.31 0.10
CA MET A 84 -2.54 -0.72 -0.92
C MET A 84 -1.82 -0.67 -2.25
N TYR A 85 -2.43 -1.27 -3.26
CA TYR A 85 -2.02 -1.17 -4.66
C TYR A 85 -2.90 -0.13 -5.34
N TYR A 86 -2.28 0.96 -5.79
CA TYR A 86 -2.98 2.04 -6.48
C TYR A 86 -3.05 1.78 -7.99
N SER A 87 -4.07 2.30 -8.63
CA SER A 87 -4.29 2.15 -10.09
C SER A 87 -3.16 2.74 -10.94
N ASN A 88 -2.43 3.73 -10.42
CA ASN A 88 -1.28 4.34 -11.08
C ASN A 88 0.02 3.51 -11.00
N GLY A 89 0.01 2.40 -10.27
CA GLY A 89 1.16 1.52 -10.09
C GLY A 89 1.97 1.78 -8.81
N ASP A 90 1.59 2.77 -8.01
CA ASP A 90 2.19 2.99 -6.70
C ASP A 90 1.71 1.93 -5.70
N ILE A 91 2.53 1.64 -4.69
CA ILE A 91 2.21 0.67 -3.64
C ILE A 91 2.56 1.31 -2.29
N TYR A 92 1.59 1.35 -1.39
CA TYR A 92 1.83 1.69 0.02
C TYR A 92 1.79 0.42 0.86
N GLU A 93 2.77 0.24 1.72
CA GLU A 93 2.83 -0.84 2.71
C GLU A 93 3.20 -0.27 4.06
N GLY A 94 2.36 -0.46 5.06
CA GLY A 94 2.62 0.07 6.39
C GLY A 94 1.40 0.06 7.29
N GLN A 95 1.46 0.94 8.27
CA GLN A 95 0.42 1.11 9.27
C GLN A 95 -0.74 1.97 8.75
N TRP A 96 -1.95 1.60 9.17
CA TRP A 96 -3.21 2.24 8.82
C TRP A 96 -4.01 2.58 10.08
N HIS A 97 -4.67 3.70 10.05
CA HIS A 97 -5.64 4.07 11.07
C HIS A 97 -6.78 4.88 10.43
N ASN A 98 -8.03 4.49 10.72
CA ASN A 98 -9.23 5.14 10.18
C ASN A 98 -9.15 5.38 8.66
N ASP A 99 -8.86 4.31 7.90
CA ASP A 99 -8.74 4.32 6.43
C ASP A 99 -7.55 5.12 5.84
N LYS A 100 -6.65 5.60 6.66
CA LYS A 100 -5.51 6.42 6.23
C LYS A 100 -4.18 5.81 6.67
N PRO A 101 -3.11 5.96 5.85
CA PRO A 101 -1.75 5.75 6.31
C PRO A 101 -1.45 6.55 7.57
N GLU A 102 -0.97 5.87 8.60
CA GLU A 102 -0.67 6.46 9.90
C GLU A 102 0.46 5.69 10.57
N GLY A 103 1.46 6.37 11.13
CA GLY A 103 2.62 5.73 11.73
C GLY A 103 3.69 5.38 10.70
N GLU A 104 4.30 4.22 10.80
CA GLU A 104 5.38 3.80 9.89
C GLU A 104 4.83 3.20 8.60
N GLY A 105 5.42 3.58 7.48
CA GLY A 105 5.05 3.04 6.19
C GLY A 105 6.01 3.37 5.06
N MET A 106 5.93 2.58 4.01
CA MET A 106 6.69 2.72 2.79
C MET A 106 5.76 2.97 1.61
N LEU A 107 6.03 4.03 0.85
CA LEU A 107 5.39 4.27 -0.45
C LEU A 107 6.41 4.01 -1.55
N ARG A 108 6.13 3.02 -2.40
CA ARG A 108 6.89 2.73 -3.60
C ARG A 108 6.16 3.32 -4.80
N LEU A 109 6.83 4.21 -5.52
CA LEU A 109 6.31 4.79 -6.74
C LEU A 109 6.49 3.84 -7.93
N LYS A 110 5.67 3.99 -8.95
CA LYS A 110 5.74 3.21 -10.18
C LYS A 110 7.13 3.25 -10.83
N ASN A 111 7.83 4.39 -10.74
CA ASN A 111 9.18 4.56 -11.28
C ASN A 111 10.29 3.90 -10.44
N GLY A 112 9.94 3.24 -9.33
CA GLY A 112 10.87 2.58 -8.44
C GLY A 112 11.36 3.43 -7.27
N ASN A 113 11.21 4.75 -7.32
CA ASN A 113 11.52 5.60 -6.18
C ASN A 113 10.63 5.26 -4.98
N ARG A 114 11.12 5.44 -3.78
CA ARG A 114 10.34 5.10 -2.59
C ARG A 114 10.58 6.07 -1.44
N TYR A 115 9.56 6.24 -0.64
CA TYR A 115 9.61 6.88 0.67
C TYR A 115 9.46 5.83 1.76
N GLU A 116 10.31 5.88 2.76
CA GLU A 116 10.21 5.09 3.98
C GLU A 116 10.22 6.02 5.18
N GLY A 117 9.21 6.00 6.01
CA GLY A 117 9.17 6.86 7.18
C GLY A 117 7.80 7.01 7.81
N ASN A 118 7.63 8.12 8.51
CA ASN A 118 6.43 8.39 9.27
C ASN A 118 5.33 9.06 8.43
N TRP A 119 4.10 8.67 8.75
CA TRP A 119 2.87 9.12 8.12
C TRP A 119 1.89 9.63 9.18
N GLN A 120 1.15 10.67 8.86
CA GLN A 120 0.07 11.16 9.67
C GLN A 120 -1.10 11.57 8.79
N ARG A 121 -2.28 11.04 9.09
CA ARG A 121 -3.52 11.35 8.35
C ARG A 121 -3.41 11.20 6.83
N GLY A 122 -2.64 10.23 6.37
CA GLY A 122 -2.48 9.90 4.95
C GLY A 122 -1.37 10.64 4.22
N VAL A 123 -0.60 11.50 4.90
CA VAL A 123 0.50 12.27 4.31
C VAL A 123 1.82 11.98 5.03
N LYS A 124 2.94 12.18 4.32
CA LYS A 124 4.28 12.07 4.92
C LYS A 124 4.43 13.17 5.96
N ASN A 125 4.75 12.76 7.19
CA ASN A 125 4.87 13.69 8.31
C ASN A 125 5.81 13.10 9.36
N GLY A 126 6.89 13.78 9.68
CA GLY A 126 7.93 13.32 10.59
C GLY A 126 9.19 12.87 9.86
N SER A 127 9.99 12.03 10.51
CA SER A 127 11.25 11.52 9.96
C SER A 127 11.01 10.54 8.82
N GLY A 128 11.85 10.59 7.80
CA GLY A 128 11.78 9.66 6.70
C GLY A 128 12.97 9.73 5.76
N ARG A 129 12.97 8.79 4.81
CA ARG A 129 13.98 8.64 3.77
C ARG A 129 13.31 8.57 2.42
N PHE A 130 13.78 9.34 1.47
CA PHE A 130 13.33 9.24 0.09
C PHE A 130 14.47 8.77 -0.79
N PHE A 131 14.28 7.60 -1.39
CA PHE A 131 15.23 6.98 -2.30
C PHE A 131 14.89 7.37 -3.73
N HIS A 132 15.73 8.21 -4.33
CA HIS A 132 15.74 8.53 -5.75
C HIS A 132 16.58 7.49 -6.49
N LEU A 133 16.04 6.31 -6.73
CA LEU A 133 16.78 5.18 -7.32
C LEU A 133 17.15 5.45 -8.78
N ASP A 134 16.38 6.28 -9.47
CA ASP A 134 16.66 6.74 -10.83
C ASP A 134 17.88 7.67 -10.93
N HIS A 135 18.19 8.39 -9.85
CA HIS A 135 19.33 9.32 -9.76
C HIS A 135 20.47 8.81 -8.87
N GLY A 136 20.29 7.68 -8.20
CA GLY A 136 21.26 7.18 -7.23
C GLY A 136 21.43 8.09 -6.01
N GLN A 137 20.33 8.72 -5.53
CA GLN A 137 20.33 9.67 -4.43
C GLN A 137 19.38 9.24 -3.33
N LEU A 138 19.76 9.53 -2.08
CA LEU A 138 18.94 9.37 -0.89
C LEU A 138 18.78 10.73 -0.20
N PHE A 139 17.54 11.13 0.01
CA PHE A 139 17.23 12.24 0.91
C PHE A 139 16.79 11.67 2.26
N GLU A 140 17.49 12.03 3.31
CA GLU A 140 17.12 11.68 4.69
C GLU A 140 16.80 12.96 5.45
N GLY A 141 15.60 13.04 6.02
CA GLY A 141 15.18 14.29 6.62
C GLY A 141 13.82 14.25 7.29
N PHE A 142 13.19 15.41 7.29
CA PHE A 142 11.94 15.67 7.99
C PHE A 142 10.88 16.24 7.05
N TRP A 143 9.68 15.64 7.08
CA TRP A 143 8.53 16.06 6.29
C TRP A 143 7.45 16.68 7.16
N VAL A 144 6.76 17.66 6.60
CA VAL A 144 5.54 18.22 7.15
C VAL A 144 4.53 18.32 6.01
N ASP A 145 3.39 17.65 6.15
CA ASP A 145 2.29 17.63 5.17
C ASP A 145 2.80 17.36 3.73
N ASP A 146 3.49 16.23 3.54
CA ASP A 146 4.10 15.78 2.29
C ASP A 146 5.30 16.59 1.78
N VAL A 147 5.65 17.69 2.42
CA VAL A 147 6.75 18.56 2.00
C VAL A 147 8.00 18.28 2.83
N ALA A 148 9.11 17.97 2.17
CA ALA A 148 10.42 17.90 2.81
C ALA A 148 10.85 19.27 3.29
N LYS A 149 11.07 19.44 4.60
CA LYS A 149 11.41 20.73 5.23
C LYS A 149 12.91 20.89 5.49
N CYS A 150 13.56 19.85 5.95
CA CYS A 150 14.99 19.84 6.20
C CYS A 150 15.53 18.42 6.08
N GLY A 151 16.79 18.29 5.75
CA GLY A 151 17.43 16.98 5.62
C GLY A 151 18.74 17.06 4.87
N THR A 152 19.30 15.87 4.62
CA THR A 152 20.58 15.69 3.94
C THR A 152 20.36 14.87 2.67
N MET A 153 20.95 15.33 1.57
CA MET A 153 21.00 14.57 0.32
C MET A 153 22.32 13.80 0.26
N ILE A 154 22.23 12.52 0.03
CA ILE A 154 23.35 11.59 -0.09
C ILE A 154 23.37 11.06 -1.51
N ASP A 155 24.52 11.10 -2.15
CA ASP A 155 24.73 10.59 -3.49
C ASP A 155 25.52 9.27 -3.41
N PHE A 156 24.95 8.17 -3.89
CA PHE A 156 25.58 6.84 -3.81
C PHE A 156 25.88 6.22 -5.18
N GLY A 157 25.71 6.97 -6.29
CA GLY A 157 25.93 6.44 -7.63
C GLY A 157 26.64 7.37 -8.58
N ARG A 158 27.44 8.30 -8.05
CA ARG A 158 27.95 9.43 -8.82
C ARG A 158 29.37 9.36 -9.34
N ASP A 159 30.12 8.32 -9.04
CA ASP A 159 31.52 8.16 -9.52
C ASP A 159 31.59 8.15 -11.08
N GLU A 160 30.46 8.04 -11.75
CA GLU A 160 30.34 8.02 -13.20
C GLU A 160 29.58 9.24 -13.78
N ALA A 161 29.16 10.21 -12.96
CA ALA A 161 28.39 11.35 -13.46
C ALA A 161 29.27 12.31 -14.27
N PRO A 162 28.87 12.74 -15.49
CA PRO A 162 29.70 13.53 -16.39
C PRO A 162 29.92 14.98 -15.96
N GLN A 163 29.36 15.45 -14.86
CA GLN A 163 29.59 16.80 -14.31
C GLN A 163 29.70 16.80 -12.79
N PRO A 164 30.73 17.48 -12.22
CA PRO A 164 30.83 17.65 -10.79
C PRO A 164 29.70 18.54 -10.26
N THR A 165 29.11 18.19 -9.11
CA THR A 165 28.16 19.08 -8.43
C THR A 165 28.83 20.32 -7.92
N GLN A 166 28.17 21.47 -8.05
CA GLN A 166 28.64 22.75 -7.51
C GLN A 166 28.59 22.80 -5.98
N PHE A 167 27.97 21.83 -5.30
CA PHE A 167 27.83 21.78 -3.85
C PHE A 167 28.59 20.57 -3.29
N PRO A 168 29.41 20.73 -2.26
CA PRO A 168 30.04 19.61 -1.59
C PRO A 168 28.95 18.76 -0.93
N ILE A 169 28.89 17.51 -1.32
CA ILE A 169 27.99 16.52 -0.71
C ILE A 169 28.74 15.94 0.50
N PRO A 170 28.15 15.95 1.71
CA PRO A 170 28.80 15.32 2.85
C PRO A 170 29.03 13.83 2.59
N GLU A 171 30.22 13.33 2.90
CA GLU A 171 30.47 11.89 2.93
C GLU A 171 29.61 11.26 4.04
N VAL A 172 28.48 10.74 3.68
CA VAL A 172 27.64 9.96 4.59
C VAL A 172 27.76 8.50 4.20
N LYS A 173 28.23 7.67 5.12
CA LYS A 173 28.28 6.23 4.92
C LYS A 173 26.87 5.68 5.02
N ILE A 174 26.39 5.11 3.91
CA ILE A 174 25.17 4.29 3.93
C ILE A 174 25.49 3.05 4.77
N LEU A 175 24.61 2.74 5.73
CA LEU A 175 24.80 1.58 6.64
C LEU A 175 24.77 0.25 5.90
N ASP A 176 24.09 0.17 4.77
CA ASP A 176 24.02 -1.02 3.93
C ASP A 176 23.87 -0.63 2.44
N PRO A 177 24.98 -0.18 1.79
CA PRO A 177 24.95 0.19 0.38
C PRO A 177 24.65 -0.99 -0.54
N ASP A 178 25.09 -2.19 -0.18
CA ASP A 178 24.90 -3.40 -1.00
C ASP A 178 23.44 -3.84 -0.98
N GLY A 179 22.77 -3.79 0.17
CA GLY A 179 21.36 -4.10 0.28
C GLY A 179 20.46 -3.13 -0.52
N VAL A 180 20.78 -1.85 -0.53
CA VAL A 180 20.06 -0.85 -1.35
C VAL A 180 20.27 -1.12 -2.84
N LEU A 181 21.47 -1.49 -3.25
CA LEU A 181 21.81 -1.83 -4.63
C LEU A 181 21.13 -3.13 -5.09
N GLU A 182 21.17 -4.17 -4.26
CA GLU A 182 20.49 -5.44 -4.55
C GLU A 182 18.99 -5.28 -4.70
N GLU A 183 18.38 -4.45 -3.86
CA GLU A 183 16.95 -4.16 -3.92
C GLU A 183 16.59 -3.35 -5.17
N ALA A 184 17.40 -2.37 -5.55
CA ALA A 184 17.25 -1.61 -6.79
C ALA A 184 17.39 -2.51 -8.03
N LEU A 185 18.36 -3.43 -8.04
CA LEU A 185 18.56 -4.41 -9.11
C LEU A 185 17.41 -5.43 -9.19
N ALA A 186 16.89 -5.88 -8.06
CA ALA A 186 15.74 -6.77 -8.01
C ALA A 186 14.47 -6.12 -8.58
N MET A 187 14.25 -4.83 -8.29
CA MET A 187 13.14 -4.06 -8.88
C MET A 187 13.31 -3.85 -10.37
N PHE A 188 14.53 -3.55 -10.84
CA PHE A 188 14.82 -3.37 -12.26
C PHE A 188 14.60 -4.65 -13.07
N LYS A 189 14.93 -5.82 -12.50
CA LYS A 189 14.65 -7.13 -13.11
C LYS A 189 13.15 -7.41 -13.20
N LYS A 190 12.38 -7.12 -12.15
CA LYS A 190 10.91 -7.29 -12.16
C LYS A 190 10.19 -6.40 -13.17
N THR A 191 10.69 -5.21 -13.45
CA THR A 191 10.10 -4.33 -14.47
C THR A 191 10.39 -4.80 -15.90
N LYS A 192 11.46 -5.57 -16.11
CA LYS A 192 11.79 -6.15 -17.44
C LYS A 192 11.05 -7.46 -17.74
N GLU A 193 10.64 -8.20 -16.72
CA GLU A 193 9.91 -9.48 -16.88
C GLU A 193 8.40 -9.30 -16.98
N GLY A 194 7.89 -8.07 -16.87
CA GLY A 194 6.47 -7.71 -16.95
C GLY A 194 6.04 -7.01 -18.24
N ASP A 195 6.90 -6.94 -19.26
CA ASP A 195 6.56 -6.46 -20.61
C ASP A 195 6.40 -7.62 -21.61
#